data_27ef4c8f074c10cd73f40036ca1820ee
#
_entry.id   27ef4c8f074c10cd73f40036ca1820ee
#
_cell.length_a   1.000
_cell.length_b   1.000
_cell.length_c   1.000
_cell.angle_alpha   90.00
_cell.angle_beta   90.00
_cell.angle_gamma   90.00
#
_symmetry.space_group_name_H-M   'P 1'
#
loop_
_entity.id
_entity.type
_entity.pdbx_description
1 polymer ?
#
loop_
_entity_poly.entity_id
_entity_poly.type
_entity_poly.pdbx_seq_one_letter_code
_entity_poly.pdbx_strand_id
1 'polypeptide(L)'
;EMQRSLVGSEMCIRDSNLADDWSRDVFAASLNYKLSGKLHYLWQSETERLKDLQSIFSWSEEETYADLGAYNGDTIREFLQLTNNKYNRIFAAEPDRRNYKKLSAYVEASGLSDIKIFERAIWKETAELFFSDSGGRQSTLLTGQRHIVQAVDIDTLLEDERVTYIKMDVEGAEMEALKGGKEQIKRNKPKLFIAAYHHDADIFLLPLFMWQLVPEYKVYLRKHPYVPAWELNFLAAV
;
A
#
# COMPACT_ATOMS: atom_id res chain seq x y z
N GLU A 1 13.52 1.95 -27.16
CA GLU A 1 12.16 2.51 -27.00
C GLU A 1 11.73 2.58 -25.52
N MET A 2 11.94 1.51 -24.73
CA MET A 2 11.61 1.45 -23.30
C MET A 2 12.32 2.52 -22.47
N GLN A 3 13.61 2.80 -22.70
CA GLN A 3 14.36 3.86 -22.01
C GLN A 3 13.84 5.27 -22.34
N ARG A 4 13.41 5.54 -23.57
CA ARG A 4 12.82 6.84 -23.94
C ARG A 4 11.44 7.04 -23.35
N SER A 5 10.65 5.98 -23.19
CA SER A 5 9.35 6.02 -22.53
C SER A 5 9.48 6.31 -21.02
N LEU A 6 10.48 5.71 -20.36
CA LEU A 6 10.76 5.95 -18.93
C LEU A 6 11.18 7.41 -18.69
N VAL A 7 12.12 7.96 -19.45
CA VAL A 7 12.57 9.36 -19.32
C VAL A 7 11.42 10.37 -19.53
N GLY A 8 10.51 10.12 -20.48
CA GLY A 8 9.31 10.95 -20.64
C GLY A 8 8.34 10.84 -19.48
N SER A 9 8.18 9.63 -18.89
CA SER A 9 7.34 9.39 -17.72
C SER A 9 7.93 10.01 -16.45
N GLU A 10 9.26 9.96 -16.27
CA GLU A 10 9.97 10.60 -15.14
C GLU A 10 9.74 12.11 -15.11
N MET A 11 9.84 12.78 -16.26
CA MET A 11 9.60 14.22 -16.38
C MET A 11 8.14 14.57 -16.10
N CYS A 12 7.18 13.79 -16.58
CA CYS A 12 5.76 13.99 -16.32
C CYS A 12 5.39 13.77 -14.84
N ILE A 13 5.95 12.77 -14.18
CA ILE A 13 5.67 12.48 -12.78
C ILE A 13 6.25 13.59 -11.88
N ARG A 14 7.51 14.00 -12.15
CA ARG A 14 8.19 15.00 -11.32
C ARG A 14 7.60 16.40 -11.47
N ASP A 15 7.35 16.83 -12.69
CA ASP A 15 7.13 18.26 -12.96
C ASP A 15 5.67 18.70 -12.93
N SER A 16 4.69 17.78 -12.99
CA SER A 16 3.30 18.22 -13.14
C SER A 16 2.20 17.42 -12.43
N ASN A 17 2.48 16.19 -11.96
CA ASN A 17 1.39 15.31 -11.52
C ASN A 17 1.40 14.98 -10.02
N LEU A 18 2.54 15.08 -9.30
CA LEU A 18 2.54 14.93 -7.85
C LEU A 18 1.91 16.16 -7.18
N ALA A 19 1.10 15.91 -6.16
CA ALA A 19 0.17 16.88 -5.61
C ALA A 19 0.83 18.10 -4.91
N ASP A 20 2.06 17.95 -4.40
CA ASP A 20 2.78 19.01 -3.72
C ASP A 20 4.29 19.01 -4.00
N ASP A 21 4.97 20.09 -3.62
CA ASP A 21 6.42 20.26 -3.78
C ASP A 21 7.20 19.23 -2.97
N TRP A 22 6.73 18.92 -1.77
CA TRP A 22 7.40 17.93 -0.91
C TRP A 22 7.43 16.54 -1.57
N SER A 23 6.36 16.12 -2.21
CA SER A 23 6.32 14.87 -2.96
C SER A 23 7.35 14.84 -4.11
N ARG A 24 7.56 15.97 -4.77
CA ARG A 24 8.60 16.14 -5.81
C ARG A 24 10.01 16.05 -5.23
N ASP A 25 10.22 16.62 -4.05
CA ASP A 25 11.50 16.55 -3.33
C ASP A 25 11.78 15.12 -2.85
N VAL A 26 10.78 14.42 -2.29
CA VAL A 26 10.89 13.00 -1.91
C VAL A 26 11.20 12.11 -3.12
N PHE A 27 10.55 12.36 -4.26
CA PHE A 27 10.80 11.66 -5.51
C PHE A 27 12.26 11.83 -5.97
N ALA A 28 12.75 13.07 -6.01
CA ALA A 28 14.13 13.38 -6.38
C ALA A 28 15.13 12.77 -5.40
N ALA A 29 14.85 12.83 -4.10
CA ALA A 29 15.69 12.24 -3.06
C ALA A 29 15.77 10.71 -3.20
N SER A 30 14.65 10.05 -3.49
CA SER A 30 14.59 8.61 -3.71
C SER A 30 15.42 8.19 -4.93
N LEU A 31 15.35 8.94 -6.03
CA LEU A 31 16.20 8.70 -7.21
C LEU A 31 17.68 8.91 -6.91
N ASN A 32 18.02 9.99 -6.21
CA ASN A 32 19.42 10.27 -5.82
C ASN A 32 19.98 9.18 -4.91
N TYR A 33 19.17 8.65 -3.99
CA TYR A 33 19.55 7.49 -3.19
C TYR A 33 19.80 6.25 -4.07
N LYS A 34 18.86 5.89 -4.96
CA LYS A 34 19.00 4.73 -5.85
C LYS A 34 20.25 4.83 -6.74
N LEU A 35 20.61 6.00 -7.21
CA LEU A 35 21.78 6.23 -8.06
C LEU A 35 23.10 6.26 -7.29
N SER A 36 23.11 6.76 -6.04
CA SER A 36 24.34 7.02 -5.30
C SER A 36 24.58 6.09 -4.10
N GLY A 37 23.53 5.40 -3.60
CA GLY A 37 23.56 4.64 -2.35
C GLY A 37 23.66 5.48 -1.07
N LYS A 38 23.56 6.82 -1.17
CA LYS A 38 23.78 7.73 -0.03
C LYS A 38 22.49 7.90 0.78
N LEU A 39 22.46 7.38 1.99
CA LEU A 39 21.28 7.37 2.88
C LEU A 39 20.79 8.77 3.28
N HIS A 40 21.66 9.80 3.29
CA HIS A 40 21.25 11.14 3.69
C HIS A 40 20.10 11.72 2.84
N TYR A 41 19.98 11.30 1.56
CA TYR A 41 18.85 11.69 0.73
C TYR A 41 17.52 11.21 1.30
N LEU A 42 17.47 9.97 1.82
CA LEU A 42 16.25 9.43 2.43
C LEU A 42 15.93 10.14 3.76
N TRP A 43 16.92 10.33 4.61
CA TRP A 43 16.73 10.97 5.93
C TRP A 43 16.22 12.42 5.81
N GLN A 44 16.70 13.16 4.82
CA GLN A 44 16.26 14.54 4.57
C GLN A 44 14.82 14.64 4.05
N SER A 45 14.28 13.56 3.52
CA SER A 45 12.93 13.50 2.96
C SER A 45 11.90 12.83 3.89
N GLU A 46 12.29 12.47 5.12
CA GLU A 46 11.41 11.81 6.07
C GLU A 46 10.37 12.78 6.66
N THR A 47 9.13 12.27 6.79
CA THR A 47 8.01 12.92 7.44
C THR A 47 7.33 11.97 8.42
N GLU A 48 6.56 12.49 9.35
CA GLU A 48 5.85 11.68 10.32
C GLU A 48 4.56 11.11 9.70
N ARG A 49 4.46 9.78 9.64
CA ARG A 49 3.38 9.06 8.98
C ARG A 49 1.98 9.49 9.44
N LEU A 50 1.75 9.57 10.75
CA LEU A 50 0.45 9.92 11.28
C LEU A 50 0.04 11.35 10.90
N LYS A 51 0.99 12.29 10.88
CA LYS A 51 0.73 13.67 10.44
C LYS A 51 0.37 13.74 8.95
N ASP A 52 1.06 12.97 8.12
CA ASP A 52 0.74 12.90 6.70
C ASP A 52 -0.68 12.35 6.47
N LEU A 53 -1.01 11.25 7.14
CA LEU A 53 -2.35 10.66 7.06
C LEU A 53 -3.46 11.61 7.53
N GLN A 54 -3.19 12.41 8.57
CA GLN A 54 -4.14 13.40 9.08
C GLN A 54 -4.26 14.64 8.19
N SER A 55 -3.18 15.05 7.53
CA SER A 55 -3.16 16.27 6.71
C SER A 55 -3.63 16.05 5.28
N ILE A 56 -3.34 14.86 4.72
CA ILE A 56 -3.66 14.52 3.33
C ILE A 56 -5.07 13.93 3.21
N PHE A 57 -5.49 13.14 4.20
CA PHE A 57 -6.78 12.46 4.18
C PHE A 57 -7.80 13.10 5.11
N SER A 58 -9.04 13.21 4.65
CA SER A 58 -10.18 13.49 5.50
C SER A 58 -10.74 12.19 6.06
N TRP A 59 -10.97 12.12 7.36
CA TRP A 59 -11.47 10.95 8.06
C TRP A 59 -12.90 11.15 8.51
N SER A 60 -13.73 10.11 8.39
CA SER A 60 -15.13 10.11 8.84
C SER A 60 -15.39 8.95 9.81
N GLU A 61 -16.56 8.96 10.45
CA GLU A 61 -17.01 7.86 11.31
C GLU A 61 -17.57 6.67 10.51
N GLU A 62 -17.72 6.82 9.17
CA GLU A 62 -18.31 5.82 8.27
C GLU A 62 -17.25 5.17 7.36
N GLU A 63 -15.99 5.16 7.79
CA GLU A 63 -14.92 4.57 6.99
C GLU A 63 -15.08 3.05 6.86
N THR A 64 -14.99 2.57 5.62
CA THR A 64 -14.77 1.14 5.33
C THR A 64 -13.34 0.97 4.88
N TYR A 65 -12.56 0.30 5.70
CA TYR A 65 -11.12 0.13 5.54
C TYR A 65 -10.73 -1.24 5.02
N ALA A 66 -9.88 -1.30 4.01
CA ALA A 66 -9.22 -2.51 3.55
C ALA A 66 -7.71 -2.43 3.87
N ASP A 67 -7.24 -3.28 4.78
CA ASP A 67 -5.84 -3.44 5.18
C ASP A 67 -5.24 -4.65 4.47
N LEU A 68 -4.54 -4.40 3.39
CA LEU A 68 -3.95 -5.43 2.54
C LEU A 68 -2.46 -5.58 2.88
N GLY A 69 -2.10 -6.70 3.52
CA GLY A 69 -0.86 -6.91 4.23
C GLY A 69 -0.94 -6.40 5.66
N ALA A 70 -1.90 -6.94 6.44
CA ALA A 70 -2.25 -6.42 7.76
C ALA A 70 -1.28 -6.85 8.89
N TYR A 71 -0.30 -7.70 8.58
CA TYR A 71 0.73 -8.18 9.50
C TYR A 71 0.15 -8.65 10.85
N ASN A 72 0.32 -7.88 11.91
CA ASN A 72 -0.18 -8.17 13.25
C ASN A 72 -1.26 -7.17 13.72
N GLY A 73 -1.83 -6.38 12.79
CA GLY A 73 -2.84 -5.37 13.06
C GLY A 73 -2.30 -4.03 13.55
N ASP A 74 -1.02 -3.72 13.31
CA ASP A 74 -0.43 -2.42 13.64
C ASP A 74 -1.06 -1.27 12.85
N THR A 75 -1.32 -1.47 11.57
CA THR A 75 -2.01 -0.51 10.71
C THR A 75 -3.51 -0.39 11.03
N ILE A 76 -4.14 -1.43 11.57
CA ILE A 76 -5.50 -1.32 12.12
C ILE A 76 -5.50 -0.41 13.35
N ARG A 77 -4.51 -0.52 14.25
CA ARG A 77 -4.38 0.39 15.42
C ARG A 77 -4.19 1.84 14.98
N GLU A 78 -3.38 2.08 13.95
CA GLU A 78 -3.19 3.40 13.36
C GLU A 78 -4.52 3.95 12.81
N PHE A 79 -5.26 3.15 12.05
CA PHE A 79 -6.57 3.51 11.52
C PHE A 79 -7.58 3.84 12.63
N LEU A 80 -7.65 3.04 13.69
CA LEU A 80 -8.51 3.32 14.84
C LEU A 80 -8.18 4.63 15.54
N GLN A 81 -6.89 4.99 15.63
CA GLN A 81 -6.47 6.29 16.15
C GLN A 81 -6.92 7.45 15.24
N LEU A 82 -6.82 7.28 13.92
CA LEU A 82 -7.23 8.31 12.94
C LEU A 82 -8.73 8.56 12.94
N THR A 83 -9.54 7.54 13.21
CA THR A 83 -11.01 7.60 13.20
C THR A 83 -11.63 7.71 14.60
N ASN A 84 -10.82 7.86 15.65
CA ASN A 84 -11.27 7.85 17.04
C ASN A 84 -12.10 6.59 17.41
N ASN A 85 -11.68 5.43 16.90
CA ASN A 85 -12.35 4.13 17.03
C ASN A 85 -13.77 4.07 16.42
N LYS A 86 -14.09 4.95 15.49
CA LYS A 86 -15.36 4.96 14.79
C LYS A 86 -15.15 4.61 13.32
N TYR A 87 -15.84 3.61 12.86
CA TYR A 87 -15.76 3.12 11.48
C TYR A 87 -16.98 2.27 11.14
N ASN A 88 -17.23 2.05 9.87
CA ASN A 88 -18.28 1.16 9.41
C ASN A 88 -17.81 -0.29 9.39
N ARG A 89 -16.68 -0.59 8.72
CA ARG A 89 -16.16 -1.96 8.59
C ARG A 89 -14.66 -1.99 8.30
N ILE A 90 -14.02 -3.09 8.70
CA ILE A 90 -12.61 -3.38 8.39
C ILE A 90 -12.52 -4.74 7.69
N PHE A 91 -11.77 -4.78 6.59
CA PHE A 91 -11.32 -5.99 5.90
C PHE A 91 -9.80 -6.06 6.02
N ALA A 92 -9.25 -7.13 6.57
CA ALA A 92 -7.81 -7.27 6.74
C ALA A 92 -7.34 -8.59 6.14
N ALA A 93 -6.36 -8.54 5.24
CA ALA A 93 -5.77 -9.70 4.60
C ALA A 93 -4.29 -9.83 4.98
N GLU A 94 -3.89 -11.04 5.40
CA GLU A 94 -2.51 -11.39 5.76
C GLU A 94 -2.22 -12.83 5.31
N PRO A 95 -1.30 -13.05 4.37
CA PRO A 95 -1.01 -14.37 3.85
C PRO A 95 -0.13 -15.23 4.76
N ASP A 96 0.75 -14.62 5.57
CA ASP A 96 1.63 -15.38 6.46
C ASP A 96 0.83 -15.91 7.66
N ARG A 97 0.80 -17.23 7.80
CA ARG A 97 0.03 -17.91 8.86
C ARG A 97 0.41 -17.49 10.27
N ARG A 98 1.69 -17.16 10.51
CA ARG A 98 2.16 -16.73 11.85
C ARG A 98 1.67 -15.32 12.16
N ASN A 99 1.74 -14.44 11.19
CA ASN A 99 1.25 -13.07 11.30
C ASN A 99 -0.28 -13.05 11.38
N TYR A 100 -0.97 -13.84 10.55
CA TYR A 100 -2.42 -14.01 10.61
C TYR A 100 -2.89 -14.46 12.01
N LYS A 101 -2.19 -15.39 12.66
CA LYS A 101 -2.51 -15.80 14.04
C LYS A 101 -2.36 -14.65 15.05
N LYS A 102 -1.34 -13.79 14.87
CA LYS A 102 -1.17 -12.60 15.73
C LYS A 102 -2.29 -11.58 15.48
N LEU A 103 -2.65 -11.37 14.20
CA LEU A 103 -3.77 -10.53 13.78
C LEU A 103 -5.09 -11.03 14.39
N SER A 104 -5.39 -12.34 14.29
CA SER A 104 -6.59 -12.94 14.88
C SER A 104 -6.63 -12.75 16.40
N ALA A 105 -5.53 -13.04 17.09
CA ALA A 105 -5.44 -12.85 18.53
C ALA A 105 -5.62 -11.36 18.94
N TYR A 106 -5.09 -10.44 18.14
CA TYR A 106 -5.30 -9.01 18.37
C TYR A 106 -6.78 -8.63 18.21
N VAL A 107 -7.43 -9.06 17.14
CA VAL A 107 -8.85 -8.78 16.87
C VAL A 107 -9.73 -9.33 17.98
N GLU A 108 -9.51 -10.58 18.39
CA GLU A 108 -10.23 -11.21 19.51
C GLU A 108 -10.05 -10.44 20.83
N ALA A 109 -8.82 -10.07 21.16
CA ALA A 109 -8.50 -9.37 22.41
C ALA A 109 -8.99 -7.91 22.44
N SER A 110 -9.08 -7.25 21.27
CA SER A 110 -9.48 -5.84 21.17
C SER A 110 -10.99 -5.62 21.25
N GLY A 111 -11.80 -6.67 21.09
CA GLY A 111 -13.26 -6.56 21.06
C GLY A 111 -13.81 -5.74 19.90
N LEU A 112 -13.05 -5.62 18.80
CA LEU A 112 -13.48 -4.92 17.58
C LEU A 112 -14.68 -5.62 16.95
N SER A 113 -15.72 -4.87 16.63
CA SER A 113 -16.86 -5.33 15.84
C SER A 113 -16.65 -5.00 14.35
N ASP A 114 -17.42 -5.64 13.48
CA ASP A 114 -17.45 -5.34 12.04
C ASP A 114 -16.08 -5.43 11.35
N ILE A 115 -15.26 -6.39 11.75
CA ILE A 115 -13.98 -6.71 11.15
C ILE A 115 -14.01 -8.13 10.57
N LYS A 116 -13.57 -8.25 9.31
CA LYS A 116 -13.34 -9.55 8.63
C LYS A 116 -11.86 -9.71 8.36
N ILE A 117 -11.28 -10.82 8.78
CA ILE A 117 -9.86 -11.14 8.54
C ILE A 117 -9.73 -12.34 7.62
N PHE A 118 -8.72 -12.33 6.75
CA PHE A 118 -8.51 -13.33 5.71
C PHE A 118 -7.07 -13.81 5.71
N GLU A 119 -6.85 -15.12 5.81
CA GLU A 119 -5.54 -15.76 5.56
C GLU A 119 -5.34 -15.90 4.05
N ARG A 120 -5.10 -14.77 3.35
CA ARG A 120 -5.05 -14.66 1.90
C ARG A 120 -3.97 -13.67 1.46
N ALA A 121 -3.31 -13.99 0.35
CA ALA A 121 -2.53 -13.02 -0.40
C ALA A 121 -3.46 -12.17 -1.27
N ILE A 122 -3.04 -10.95 -1.60
CA ILE A 122 -3.75 -10.10 -2.54
C ILE A 122 -3.04 -10.16 -3.89
N TRP A 123 -3.81 -10.39 -4.94
CA TRP A 123 -3.32 -10.54 -6.30
C TRP A 123 -4.30 -9.96 -7.32
N LYS A 124 -4.00 -10.11 -8.61
CA LYS A 124 -4.89 -9.62 -9.69
C LYS A 124 -6.15 -10.47 -9.91
N GLU A 125 -6.16 -11.69 -9.41
CA GLU A 125 -7.23 -12.69 -9.58
C GLU A 125 -7.16 -13.72 -8.46
N THR A 126 -8.24 -14.41 -8.21
CA THR A 126 -8.27 -15.54 -7.26
C THR A 126 -7.45 -16.69 -7.83
N ALA A 127 -6.40 -17.09 -7.12
CA ALA A 127 -5.43 -18.08 -7.57
C ALA A 127 -4.70 -18.76 -6.39
N GLU A 128 -3.99 -19.85 -6.69
CA GLU A 128 -3.01 -20.44 -5.79
C GLU A 128 -1.61 -19.92 -6.16
N LEU A 129 -0.94 -19.29 -5.21
CA LEU A 129 0.41 -18.76 -5.39
C LEU A 129 1.42 -19.58 -4.59
N PHE A 130 2.64 -19.71 -5.12
CA PHE A 130 3.73 -20.35 -4.43
C PHE A 130 4.60 -19.31 -3.73
N PHE A 131 4.61 -19.32 -2.39
CA PHE A 131 5.53 -18.52 -1.60
C PHE A 131 6.73 -19.35 -1.15
N SER A 132 7.93 -18.77 -1.16
CA SER A 132 9.11 -19.37 -0.57
C SER A 132 9.30 -18.84 0.85
N ASP A 133 9.44 -19.75 1.82
CA ASP A 133 9.85 -19.44 3.19
C ASP A 133 11.32 -19.03 3.24
N SER A 134 11.65 -17.84 2.83
CA SER A 134 12.92 -17.22 3.21
C SER A 134 12.62 -16.26 4.35
N GLY A 135 12.63 -16.72 5.58
CA GLY A 135 12.25 -16.09 6.85
C GLY A 135 12.63 -14.61 7.09
N GLY A 136 12.26 -13.75 6.19
CA GLY A 136 12.41 -12.30 6.21
C GLY A 136 11.29 -11.66 5.39
N ARG A 137 11.03 -10.38 5.61
CA ARG A 137 10.05 -9.53 4.90
C ARG A 137 10.23 -9.44 3.37
N GLN A 138 11.02 -10.32 2.75
CA GLN A 138 11.16 -10.47 1.30
C GLN A 138 10.96 -11.93 0.94
N SER A 139 9.75 -12.31 0.58
CA SER A 139 9.46 -13.59 -0.07
C SER A 139 9.88 -13.53 -1.53
N THR A 140 11.17 -13.73 -1.77
CA THR A 140 11.70 -13.86 -3.12
C THR A 140 11.49 -15.29 -3.64
N LEU A 141 11.08 -15.43 -4.87
CA LEU A 141 10.76 -16.68 -5.60
C LEU A 141 11.94 -17.66 -5.80
N LEU A 142 12.95 -17.70 -4.94
CA LEU A 142 14.12 -18.57 -5.08
C LEU A 142 14.53 -19.28 -3.77
N THR A 143 14.48 -20.61 -3.79
CA THR A 143 15.13 -21.56 -2.85
C THR A 143 14.65 -21.59 -1.39
N GLY A 144 13.50 -22.21 -1.14
CA GLY A 144 12.96 -22.55 0.18
C GLY A 144 11.83 -23.58 0.05
N GLN A 145 11.31 -24.12 1.14
CA GLN A 145 10.09 -24.91 1.09
C GLN A 145 8.96 -24.04 0.54
N ARG A 146 8.34 -24.48 -0.57
CA ARG A 146 7.23 -23.76 -1.21
C ARG A 146 5.96 -24.04 -0.44
N HIS A 147 5.37 -23.01 0.15
CA HIS A 147 4.01 -23.09 0.67
C HIS A 147 3.04 -22.54 -0.38
N ILE A 148 1.92 -23.24 -0.54
CA ILE A 148 0.79 -22.73 -1.36
C ILE A 148 0.03 -21.74 -0.49
N VAL A 149 -0.14 -20.53 -1.00
CA VAL A 149 -0.96 -19.49 -0.39
C VAL A 149 -2.13 -19.20 -1.33
N GLN A 150 -3.32 -19.18 -0.77
CA GLN A 150 -4.52 -18.79 -1.50
C GLN A 150 -4.51 -17.27 -1.71
N ALA A 151 -4.63 -16.84 -2.93
CA ALA A 151 -4.74 -15.43 -3.30
C ALA A 151 -6.16 -15.07 -3.71
N VAL A 152 -6.51 -13.81 -3.53
CA VAL A 152 -7.78 -13.23 -3.92
C VAL A 152 -7.55 -11.82 -4.47
N ASP A 153 -8.34 -11.40 -5.42
CA ASP A 153 -8.35 -10.03 -5.91
C ASP A 153 -9.23 -9.14 -5.00
N ILE A 154 -8.94 -7.84 -5.03
CA ILE A 154 -9.61 -6.85 -4.18
C ILE A 154 -11.10 -6.75 -4.52
N ASP A 155 -11.46 -6.82 -5.80
CA ASP A 155 -12.84 -6.73 -6.25
C ASP A 155 -13.68 -7.89 -5.69
N THR A 156 -13.13 -9.12 -5.71
CA THR A 156 -13.75 -10.30 -5.10
C THR A 156 -13.75 -10.23 -3.57
N LEU A 157 -12.66 -9.77 -2.93
CA LEU A 157 -12.54 -9.69 -1.47
C LEU A 157 -13.58 -8.75 -0.86
N LEU A 158 -13.83 -7.63 -1.52
CA LEU A 158 -14.67 -6.54 -1.02
C LEU A 158 -16.12 -6.61 -1.55
N GLU A 159 -16.38 -7.41 -2.60
CA GLU A 159 -17.71 -7.60 -3.18
C GLU A 159 -18.41 -6.25 -3.48
N ASP A 160 -19.61 -6.05 -2.93
CA ASP A 160 -20.40 -4.83 -3.11
C ASP A 160 -20.15 -3.75 -2.03
N GLU A 161 -19.16 -3.94 -1.17
CA GLU A 161 -18.85 -2.97 -0.11
C GLU A 161 -18.35 -1.65 -0.69
N ARG A 162 -18.79 -0.56 -0.08
CA ARG A 162 -18.28 0.78 -0.42
C ARG A 162 -17.01 1.06 0.35
N VAL A 163 -15.87 0.60 -0.16
CA VAL A 163 -14.57 0.87 0.46
C VAL A 163 -14.22 2.36 0.32
N THR A 164 -13.74 2.96 1.41
CA THR A 164 -13.35 4.38 1.47
C THR A 164 -11.85 4.60 1.72
N TYR A 165 -11.16 3.59 2.23
CA TYR A 165 -9.72 3.60 2.44
C TYR A 165 -9.11 2.22 2.17
N ILE A 166 -8.05 2.18 1.40
CA ILE A 166 -7.25 0.98 1.11
C ILE A 166 -5.80 1.28 1.47
N LYS A 167 -5.24 0.53 2.42
CA LYS A 167 -3.79 0.44 2.62
C LYS A 167 -3.28 -0.83 1.94
N MET A 168 -2.15 -0.72 1.25
CA MET A 168 -1.57 -1.81 0.49
C MET A 168 -0.06 -1.86 0.73
N ASP A 169 0.37 -2.92 1.40
CA ASP A 169 1.76 -3.29 1.63
C ASP A 169 1.83 -4.82 1.52
N VAL A 170 1.93 -5.31 0.29
CA VAL A 170 1.74 -6.71 -0.09
C VAL A 170 3.01 -7.34 -0.64
N GLU A 171 4.15 -6.85 -0.14
CA GLU A 171 5.48 -7.42 -0.34
C GLU A 171 5.87 -7.58 -1.83
N GLY A 172 5.59 -6.56 -2.63
CA GLY A 172 5.94 -6.47 -4.05
C GLY A 172 4.83 -6.89 -5.02
N ALA A 173 3.63 -7.17 -4.52
CA ALA A 173 2.47 -7.49 -5.35
C ALA A 173 1.55 -6.27 -5.59
N GLU A 174 1.98 -5.05 -5.27
CA GLU A 174 1.14 -3.83 -5.28
C GLU A 174 0.53 -3.57 -6.65
N MET A 175 1.31 -3.69 -7.74
CA MET A 175 0.81 -3.52 -9.09
C MET A 175 -0.25 -4.58 -9.46
N GLU A 176 0.00 -5.84 -9.10
CA GLU A 176 -0.97 -6.91 -9.38
C GLU A 176 -2.23 -6.76 -8.52
N ALA A 177 -2.09 -6.34 -7.27
CA ALA A 177 -3.20 -6.01 -6.38
C ALA A 177 -4.06 -4.85 -6.91
N LEU A 178 -3.44 -3.77 -7.38
CA LEU A 178 -4.15 -2.66 -8.03
C LEU A 178 -4.93 -3.12 -9.27
N LYS A 179 -4.37 -4.05 -10.06
CA LYS A 179 -5.08 -4.66 -11.21
C LYS A 179 -6.30 -5.47 -10.77
N GLY A 180 -6.22 -6.13 -9.60
CA GLY A 180 -7.32 -6.90 -9.01
C GLY A 180 -8.37 -6.07 -8.28
N GLY A 181 -8.13 -4.77 -8.09
CA GLY A 181 -9.05 -3.84 -7.43
C GLY A 181 -9.61 -2.75 -8.33
N LYS A 182 -9.50 -2.92 -9.65
CA LYS A 182 -9.86 -1.88 -10.62
C LYS A 182 -11.29 -1.37 -10.48
N GLU A 183 -12.24 -2.27 -10.30
CA GLU A 183 -13.65 -1.91 -10.24
C GLU A 183 -13.97 -1.20 -8.93
N GLN A 184 -13.45 -1.71 -7.80
CA GLN A 184 -13.57 -1.06 -6.50
C GLN A 184 -12.97 0.34 -6.49
N ILE A 185 -11.75 0.50 -7.02
CA ILE A 185 -11.03 1.78 -7.05
C ILE A 185 -11.77 2.79 -7.95
N LYS A 186 -12.20 2.39 -9.15
CA LYS A 186 -12.94 3.28 -10.05
C LYS A 186 -14.29 3.69 -9.50
N ARG A 187 -15.05 2.73 -8.91
CA ARG A 187 -16.40 2.95 -8.40
C ARG A 187 -16.41 3.83 -7.17
N ASN A 188 -15.54 3.53 -6.20
CA ASN A 188 -15.57 4.13 -4.87
C ASN A 188 -14.57 5.26 -4.69
N LYS A 189 -13.54 5.36 -5.54
CA LYS A 189 -12.42 6.32 -5.43
C LYS A 189 -11.87 6.45 -4.00
N PRO A 190 -11.50 5.30 -3.37
CA PRO A 190 -11.06 5.32 -1.97
C PRO A 190 -9.78 6.11 -1.80
N LYS A 191 -9.51 6.57 -0.59
CA LYS A 191 -8.17 6.98 -0.18
C LYS A 191 -7.24 5.77 -0.35
N LEU A 192 -6.06 5.97 -0.95
CA LEU A 192 -5.08 4.91 -1.16
C LEU A 192 -3.80 5.23 -0.39
N PHE A 193 -3.28 4.25 0.33
CA PHE A 193 -1.94 4.27 0.93
C PHE A 193 -1.20 3.03 0.42
N ILE A 194 -0.21 3.21 -0.45
CA ILE A 194 0.42 2.13 -1.20
C ILE A 194 1.93 2.15 -1.01
N ALA A 195 2.50 1.05 -0.54
CA ALA A 195 3.94 0.84 -0.47
C ALA A 195 4.58 0.91 -1.87
N ALA A 196 5.70 1.64 -1.98
CA ALA A 196 6.40 1.86 -3.25
C ALA A 196 7.91 1.62 -3.13
N TYR A 197 8.32 0.69 -2.27
CA TYR A 197 9.72 0.41 -1.97
C TYR A 197 10.14 -1.03 -2.30
N HIS A 198 9.23 -1.87 -2.74
CA HIS A 198 9.53 -3.26 -3.04
C HIS A 198 10.24 -3.46 -4.38
N HIS A 199 9.85 -2.70 -5.40
CA HIS A 199 10.49 -2.74 -6.72
C HIS A 199 10.95 -1.34 -7.16
N ASP A 200 12.08 -1.26 -7.85
CA ASP A 200 12.61 0.01 -8.34
C ASP A 200 11.67 0.74 -9.31
N ALA A 201 10.85 -0.01 -10.03
CA ALA A 201 9.89 0.52 -10.97
C ALA A 201 8.62 1.08 -10.31
N ASP A 202 8.33 0.74 -9.04
CA ASP A 202 7.07 1.10 -8.36
C ASP A 202 6.90 2.61 -8.24
N ILE A 203 7.99 3.34 -8.01
CA ILE A 203 7.97 4.80 -7.93
C ILE A 203 7.47 5.48 -9.22
N PHE A 204 7.52 4.79 -10.35
CA PHE A 204 7.03 5.26 -11.64
C PHE A 204 5.69 4.62 -12.02
N LEU A 205 5.58 3.31 -11.90
CA LEU A 205 4.47 2.55 -12.46
C LEU A 205 3.19 2.67 -11.62
N LEU A 206 3.32 2.67 -10.28
CA LEU A 206 2.15 2.74 -9.41
C LEU A 206 1.35 4.04 -9.59
N PRO A 207 1.96 5.25 -9.54
CA PRO A 207 1.21 6.48 -9.71
C PRO A 207 0.61 6.62 -11.11
N LEU A 208 1.30 6.18 -12.16
CA LEU A 208 0.75 6.17 -13.52
C LEU A 208 -0.49 5.28 -13.61
N PHE A 209 -0.47 4.11 -12.97
CA PHE A 209 -1.62 3.21 -12.99
C PHE A 209 -2.79 3.76 -12.14
N MET A 210 -2.51 4.39 -10.99
CA MET A 210 -3.54 5.09 -10.21
C MET A 210 -4.25 6.18 -11.01
N TRP A 211 -3.53 7.04 -11.74
CA TRP A 211 -4.12 8.05 -12.63
C TRP A 211 -4.87 7.45 -13.83
N GLN A 212 -4.40 6.31 -14.34
CA GLN A 212 -5.14 5.59 -15.38
C GLN A 212 -6.50 5.08 -14.87
N LEU A 213 -6.58 4.67 -13.61
CA LEU A 213 -7.83 4.21 -12.99
C LEU A 213 -8.74 5.38 -12.63
N VAL A 214 -8.18 6.41 -11.99
CA VAL A 214 -8.89 7.58 -11.47
C VAL A 214 -8.06 8.84 -11.75
N PRO A 215 -8.27 9.51 -12.88
CA PRO A 215 -7.49 10.69 -13.28
C PRO A 215 -7.53 11.85 -12.29
N GLU A 216 -8.56 11.91 -11.44
CA GLU A 216 -8.78 12.97 -10.45
C GLU A 216 -7.93 12.81 -9.18
N TYR A 217 -7.27 11.68 -8.99
CA TYR A 217 -6.43 11.46 -7.80
C TYR A 217 -5.31 12.50 -7.69
N LYS A 218 -5.28 13.18 -6.56
CA LYS A 218 -4.11 13.91 -6.08
C LYS A 218 -3.18 12.89 -5.43
N VAL A 219 -2.01 12.67 -6.03
CA VAL A 219 -1.05 11.66 -5.59
C VAL A 219 0.11 12.33 -4.89
N TYR A 220 0.31 11.97 -3.64
CA TYR A 220 1.42 12.41 -2.79
C TYR A 220 2.43 11.27 -2.65
N LEU A 221 3.71 11.60 -2.52
CA LEU A 221 4.77 10.65 -2.19
C LEU A 221 5.38 11.05 -0.84
N ARG A 222 5.45 10.11 0.08
CA ARG A 222 6.00 10.32 1.42
C ARG A 222 7.02 9.24 1.78
N LYS A 223 8.06 9.64 2.49
CA LYS A 223 9.05 8.76 3.10
C LYS A 223 8.88 8.83 4.61
N HIS A 224 8.55 7.70 5.23
CA HIS A 224 8.40 7.64 6.69
C HIS A 224 9.64 7.02 7.35
N PRO A 225 9.95 7.40 8.60
CA PRO A 225 11.08 6.84 9.34
C PRO A 225 10.92 5.33 9.56
N TYR A 226 11.87 4.56 9.10
CA TYR A 226 12.00 3.13 9.36
C TYR A 226 13.39 2.66 8.90
N VAL A 227 13.54 1.34 8.58
CA VAL A 227 14.74 0.85 7.88
C VAL A 227 14.98 1.73 6.63
N PRO A 228 16.19 2.24 6.38
CA PRO A 228 16.40 3.39 5.51
C PRO A 228 15.72 3.37 4.14
N ALA A 229 15.73 2.22 3.44
CA ALA A 229 15.14 2.12 2.10
C ALA A 229 13.64 1.78 2.08
N TRP A 230 13.03 1.55 3.24
CA TRP A 230 11.63 1.14 3.36
C TRP A 230 10.73 2.34 3.68
N GLU A 231 9.39 2.11 3.73
CA GLU A 231 8.40 3.14 4.07
C GLU A 231 8.40 4.35 3.10
N LEU A 232 8.66 4.09 1.84
CA LEU A 232 8.33 5.01 0.76
C LEU A 232 6.92 4.67 0.27
N ASN A 233 5.99 5.60 0.38
CA ASN A 233 4.57 5.31 0.19
C ASN A 233 3.90 6.37 -0.68
N PHE A 234 3.00 5.93 -1.58
CA PHE A 234 2.06 6.82 -2.24
C PHE A 234 0.79 6.96 -1.42
N LEU A 235 0.33 8.20 -1.28
CA LEU A 235 -0.97 8.55 -0.73
C LEU A 235 -1.79 9.19 -1.84
N ALA A 236 -3.01 8.71 -2.07
CA ALA A 236 -3.86 9.28 -3.11
C ALA A 236 -5.29 9.52 -2.59
N ALA A 237 -5.86 10.67 -2.96
CA ALA A 237 -7.24 11.04 -2.68
C ALA A 237 -7.80 11.93 -3.80
N VAL A 238 -9.12 12.00 -3.93
CA VAL A 238 -9.85 12.89 -4.84
C VAL A 238 -10.18 14.22 -4.15
#